data_1dac8e1782e80a5c5b8fb9064603139f
#
_entry.id   1dac8e1782e80a5c5b8fb9064603139f
#
_cell.length_a   1.000
_cell.length_b   1.000
_cell.length_c   1.000
_cell.angle_alpha   90.00
_cell.angle_beta   90.00
_cell.angle_gamma   90.00
#
_symmetry.space_group_name_H-M   'P 1'
#
loop_
_entity.id
_entity.type
_entity.pdbx_description
1 polymer ?
#
loop_
_entity_poly.entity_id
_entity_poly.type
_entity_poly.pdbx_seq_one_letter_code
_entity_poly.pdbx_strand_id
1 'polypeptide(L)'
;MKRISLKLLLLVSVLMTFAQCKPAQEELNVVSFNIRLGVAKDGENSWEYRKAASAEMVKTLAPDIMGVQEAFDFQTEYIKEQCPDYDGVGVGRDDGKTSGEIMMIFYNTKKVELEKWGTFWLSETPDVPSFGWDAACRRTATWALLKMRKSGKEFYYVNTHLDHIGRVAEKNGLKLIVDRIDSINPQGFPMILTGDFNVLPQDVVLNDLNKIMSSARATADTTDSTPSFNAFGKPLKQAAIGDQFVDLATTDGLTIDYIYYSGFSKCPKFRTVTESFADVPYISDHYPVTATLEF
;
A
#
# COMPACT_ATOMS: atom_id res chain seq x y z
N MET A 1 81.59 35.42 -20.42
CA MET A 1 80.29 35.71 -19.79
C MET A 1 79.21 34.96 -20.53
N LYS A 2 78.80 33.81 -20.00
CA LYS A 2 77.72 32.96 -20.63
C LYS A 2 76.40 33.29 -19.94
N ARG A 3 75.40 33.73 -20.73
CA ARG A 3 74.08 33.98 -20.26
C ARG A 3 73.31 32.64 -20.19
N ILE A 4 72.87 32.25 -19.01
CA ILE A 4 72.00 31.10 -18.80
C ILE A 4 70.57 31.60 -18.93
N SER A 5 69.82 31.06 -19.95
CA SER A 5 68.40 31.36 -20.18
C SER A 5 67.55 30.36 -19.40
N LEU A 6 66.84 30.83 -18.39
CA LEU A 6 65.93 30.06 -17.56
C LEU A 6 64.60 29.94 -18.27
N LYS A 7 64.27 28.75 -18.84
CA LYS A 7 62.91 28.48 -19.38
C LYS A 7 61.99 28.04 -18.26
N LEU A 8 61.04 28.90 -17.90
CA LEU A 8 59.98 28.63 -16.95
C LEU A 8 58.93 27.71 -17.61
N LEU A 9 58.85 26.44 -17.16
CA LEU A 9 57.86 25.47 -17.59
C LEU A 9 56.62 25.69 -16.72
N LEU A 10 55.53 26.27 -17.30
CA LEU A 10 54.23 26.40 -16.63
C LEU A 10 53.46 25.06 -16.75
N LEU A 11 53.40 24.32 -15.66
CA LEU A 11 52.59 23.10 -15.57
C LEU A 11 51.15 23.50 -15.25
N VAL A 12 50.27 23.52 -16.25
CA VAL A 12 48.84 23.71 -16.06
C VAL A 12 48.23 22.37 -15.68
N SER A 13 48.01 22.15 -14.39
CA SER A 13 47.20 21.01 -13.90
C SER A 13 45.72 21.27 -14.12
N VAL A 14 45.14 20.65 -15.12
CA VAL A 14 43.69 20.62 -15.33
C VAL A 14 43.09 19.66 -14.31
N LEU A 15 42.55 20.19 -13.22
CA LEU A 15 41.67 19.41 -12.33
C LEU A 15 40.37 19.13 -13.08
N MET A 16 40.24 17.94 -13.65
CA MET A 16 38.95 17.42 -14.08
C MET A 16 38.16 17.03 -12.82
N THR A 17 37.28 17.91 -12.39
CA THR A 17 36.22 17.55 -11.43
C THR A 17 35.21 16.62 -12.15
N PHE A 18 35.37 15.32 -11.98
CA PHE A 18 34.32 14.38 -12.30
C PHE A 18 33.16 14.68 -11.33
N ALA A 19 32.15 15.38 -11.82
CA ALA A 19 30.84 15.38 -11.17
C ALA A 19 30.37 13.92 -11.17
N GLN A 20 30.53 13.22 -10.06
CA GLN A 20 29.89 11.93 -9.85
C GLN A 20 28.39 12.19 -9.86
N CYS A 21 27.76 11.95 -11.02
CA CYS A 21 26.31 11.81 -11.08
C CYS A 21 25.97 10.65 -10.14
N LYS A 22 25.39 10.95 -8.97
CA LYS A 22 24.83 9.89 -8.13
C LYS A 22 23.86 9.12 -9.03
N PRO A 23 23.95 7.78 -9.09
CA PRO A 23 22.97 7.01 -9.84
C PRO A 23 21.58 7.41 -9.34
N ALA A 24 20.64 7.64 -10.27
CA ALA A 24 19.26 7.96 -9.91
C ALA A 24 18.79 6.88 -8.95
N GLN A 25 18.30 7.30 -7.78
CA GLN A 25 17.82 6.40 -6.76
C GLN A 25 16.60 5.67 -7.31
N GLU A 26 16.52 4.36 -7.12
CA GLU A 26 15.42 3.58 -7.65
C GLU A 26 14.16 3.82 -6.83
N GLU A 27 13.10 4.19 -7.51
CA GLU A 27 11.80 4.46 -6.93
C GLU A 27 10.87 3.26 -7.08
N LEU A 28 9.99 3.09 -6.11
CA LEU A 28 8.90 2.12 -6.09
C LEU A 28 7.58 2.86 -5.89
N ASN A 29 6.66 2.75 -6.86
CA ASN A 29 5.33 3.34 -6.79
C ASN A 29 4.34 2.33 -6.21
N VAL A 30 3.77 2.68 -5.07
CA VAL A 30 2.88 1.84 -4.25
C VAL A 30 1.47 2.41 -4.27
N VAL A 31 0.47 1.53 -4.36
CA VAL A 31 -0.95 1.88 -4.17
C VAL A 31 -1.56 0.99 -3.10
N SER A 32 -2.41 1.56 -2.23
CA SER A 32 -3.37 0.83 -1.40
C SER A 32 -4.77 1.24 -1.82
N PHE A 33 -5.65 0.25 -2.08
CA PHE A 33 -6.97 0.50 -2.62
C PHE A 33 -8.02 -0.47 -2.07
N ASN A 34 -8.87 0.00 -1.16
CA ASN A 34 -10.12 -0.70 -0.88
C ASN A 34 -11.06 -0.54 -2.09
N ILE A 35 -11.21 -1.62 -2.87
CA ILE A 35 -11.95 -1.63 -4.15
C ILE A 35 -13.47 -1.66 -3.95
N ARG A 36 -13.95 -1.77 -2.73
CA ARG A 36 -15.34 -2.03 -2.34
C ARG A 36 -15.84 -3.38 -2.84
N LEU A 37 -16.40 -4.19 -1.96
CA LEU A 37 -16.88 -5.53 -2.31
C LEU A 37 -17.86 -5.53 -3.49
N GLY A 38 -17.57 -6.37 -4.48
CA GLY A 38 -18.30 -6.37 -5.74
C GLY A 38 -19.70 -6.94 -5.67
N VAL A 39 -20.06 -7.58 -4.55
CA VAL A 39 -21.42 -8.13 -4.30
C VAL A 39 -22.32 -7.16 -3.56
N ALA A 40 -21.82 -5.99 -3.15
CA ALA A 40 -22.61 -4.97 -2.48
C ALA A 40 -23.71 -4.42 -3.39
N LYS A 41 -24.87 -4.18 -2.80
CA LYS A 41 -26.03 -3.58 -3.50
C LYS A 41 -25.95 -2.05 -3.42
N ASP A 42 -24.94 -1.47 -4.06
CA ASP A 42 -24.65 -0.04 -3.99
C ASP A 42 -25.39 0.79 -5.07
N GLY A 43 -26.39 0.20 -5.77
CA GLY A 43 -27.16 0.88 -6.81
C GLY A 43 -26.25 1.32 -7.98
N GLU A 44 -26.22 2.61 -8.28
CA GLU A 44 -25.40 3.20 -9.35
C GLU A 44 -23.90 3.09 -9.07
N ASN A 45 -23.50 2.80 -7.83
CA ASN A 45 -22.12 2.57 -7.42
C ASN A 45 -21.78 1.07 -7.34
N SER A 46 -22.62 0.16 -7.83
CA SER A 46 -22.32 -1.27 -7.88
C SER A 46 -21.13 -1.55 -8.79
N TRP A 47 -20.41 -2.66 -8.54
CA TRP A 47 -19.21 -3.05 -9.25
C TRP A 47 -19.29 -2.94 -10.78
N GLU A 48 -20.42 -3.37 -11.35
CA GLU A 48 -20.64 -3.33 -12.81
C GLU A 48 -20.46 -1.94 -13.42
N TYR A 49 -20.74 -0.87 -12.67
CA TYR A 49 -20.57 0.51 -13.12
C TYR A 49 -19.19 1.07 -12.82
N ARG A 50 -18.43 0.46 -11.89
CA ARG A 50 -17.12 0.94 -11.44
C ARG A 50 -15.94 0.16 -12.02
N LYS A 51 -16.16 -1.07 -12.49
CA LYS A 51 -15.09 -2.00 -12.88
C LYS A 51 -14.16 -1.45 -13.97
N ALA A 52 -14.71 -0.80 -15.00
CA ALA A 52 -13.91 -0.22 -16.07
C ALA A 52 -13.04 0.94 -15.57
N ALA A 53 -13.61 1.80 -14.71
CA ALA A 53 -12.90 2.91 -14.09
C ALA A 53 -11.82 2.44 -13.11
N SER A 54 -12.06 1.35 -12.38
CA SER A 54 -11.05 0.73 -11.52
C SER A 54 -9.86 0.21 -12.33
N ALA A 55 -10.10 -0.43 -13.47
CA ALA A 55 -9.02 -0.86 -14.36
C ALA A 55 -8.28 0.34 -15.01
N GLU A 56 -9.01 1.41 -15.37
CA GLU A 56 -8.41 2.63 -15.91
C GLU A 56 -7.51 3.33 -14.88
N MET A 57 -7.90 3.32 -13.60
CA MET A 57 -7.07 3.80 -12.50
C MET A 57 -5.74 3.04 -12.44
N VAL A 58 -5.75 1.71 -12.52
CA VAL A 58 -4.53 0.89 -12.52
C VAL A 58 -3.63 1.24 -13.72
N LYS A 59 -4.21 1.40 -14.93
CA LYS A 59 -3.45 1.77 -16.14
C LYS A 59 -2.85 3.17 -16.04
N THR A 60 -3.61 4.12 -15.48
CA THR A 60 -3.20 5.54 -15.37
C THR A 60 -2.14 5.74 -14.31
N LEU A 61 -2.30 5.16 -13.13
CA LEU A 61 -1.33 5.27 -12.04
C LEU A 61 -0.10 4.40 -12.28
N ALA A 62 -0.25 3.31 -13.03
CA ALA A 62 0.79 2.35 -13.39
C ALA A 62 1.69 1.97 -12.19
N PRO A 63 1.10 1.56 -11.03
CA PRO A 63 1.87 1.24 -9.84
C PRO A 63 2.83 0.08 -10.10
N ASP A 64 3.95 0.06 -9.39
CA ASP A 64 4.84 -1.10 -9.41
C ASP A 64 4.23 -2.24 -8.58
N ILE A 65 3.53 -1.88 -7.51
CA ILE A 65 2.81 -2.81 -6.62
C ILE A 65 1.55 -2.15 -6.04
N MET A 66 0.51 -2.95 -5.84
CA MET A 66 -0.78 -2.48 -5.31
C MET A 66 -1.38 -3.52 -4.35
N GLY A 67 -1.70 -3.10 -3.11
CA GLY A 67 -2.52 -3.86 -2.18
C GLY A 67 -4.00 -3.50 -2.37
N VAL A 68 -4.85 -4.52 -2.53
CA VAL A 68 -6.29 -4.31 -2.71
C VAL A 68 -7.05 -5.01 -1.59
N GLN A 69 -8.04 -4.33 -1.00
CA GLN A 69 -8.91 -4.83 0.05
C GLN A 69 -10.34 -4.96 -0.48
N GLU A 70 -11.16 -5.79 0.15
CA GLU A 70 -12.54 -6.13 -0.21
C GLU A 70 -12.72 -6.81 -1.57
N ALA A 71 -11.65 -7.14 -2.27
CA ALA A 71 -11.77 -7.76 -3.58
C ALA A 71 -12.32 -9.18 -3.49
N PHE A 72 -13.31 -9.50 -4.31
CA PHE A 72 -13.73 -10.87 -4.61
C PHE A 72 -12.95 -11.41 -5.80
N ASP A 73 -12.92 -12.73 -5.93
CA ASP A 73 -12.20 -13.43 -7.00
C ASP A 73 -12.52 -12.88 -8.39
N PHE A 74 -13.80 -12.68 -8.73
CA PHE A 74 -14.21 -12.11 -10.01
C PHE A 74 -13.76 -10.66 -10.23
N GLN A 75 -13.53 -9.87 -9.17
CA GLN A 75 -12.99 -8.51 -9.28
C GLN A 75 -11.49 -8.57 -9.57
N THR A 76 -10.77 -9.46 -8.89
CA THR A 76 -9.33 -9.63 -9.12
C THR A 76 -9.04 -10.17 -10.51
N GLU A 77 -9.82 -11.14 -11.01
CA GLU A 77 -9.71 -11.65 -12.37
C GLU A 77 -10.00 -10.56 -13.41
N TYR A 78 -11.06 -9.76 -13.19
CA TYR A 78 -11.35 -8.64 -14.10
C TYR A 78 -10.18 -7.66 -14.20
N ILE A 79 -9.55 -7.29 -13.08
CA ILE A 79 -8.38 -6.40 -13.10
C ILE A 79 -7.22 -7.05 -13.87
N LYS A 80 -6.92 -8.34 -13.67
CA LYS A 80 -5.88 -9.07 -14.41
C LYS A 80 -6.15 -9.10 -15.93
N GLU A 81 -7.41 -9.38 -16.30
CA GLU A 81 -7.81 -9.37 -17.71
C GLU A 81 -7.64 -8.01 -18.38
N GLN A 82 -8.01 -6.93 -17.67
CA GLN A 82 -7.92 -5.57 -18.21
C GLN A 82 -6.52 -4.97 -18.15
N CYS A 83 -5.66 -5.48 -17.26
CA CYS A 83 -4.32 -4.99 -16.99
C CYS A 83 -3.29 -6.14 -17.12
N PRO A 84 -3.01 -6.66 -18.33
CA PRO A 84 -2.23 -7.88 -18.54
C PRO A 84 -0.75 -7.78 -18.13
N ASP A 85 -0.28 -6.58 -17.81
CA ASP A 85 1.06 -6.38 -17.25
C ASP A 85 1.12 -6.68 -15.74
N TYR A 86 -0.03 -6.95 -15.12
CA TYR A 86 -0.13 -7.24 -13.69
C TYR A 86 -0.53 -8.69 -13.44
N ASP A 87 0.09 -9.27 -12.43
CA ASP A 87 -0.34 -10.51 -11.81
C ASP A 87 -0.56 -10.25 -10.32
N GLY A 88 -1.16 -11.20 -9.61
CA GLY A 88 -1.50 -10.98 -8.21
C GLY A 88 -1.54 -12.27 -7.40
N VAL A 89 -1.35 -12.12 -6.08
CA VAL A 89 -1.39 -13.20 -5.10
C VAL A 89 -2.28 -12.86 -3.93
N GLY A 90 -2.99 -13.85 -3.43
CA GLY A 90 -3.92 -13.77 -2.31
C GLY A 90 -4.89 -14.94 -2.34
N VAL A 91 -5.58 -15.17 -1.23
CA VAL A 91 -6.63 -16.20 -1.14
C VAL A 91 -7.87 -15.63 -0.47
N GLY A 92 -9.01 -16.23 -0.76
CA GLY A 92 -10.28 -15.90 -0.13
C GLY A 92 -10.27 -16.20 1.37
N ARG A 93 -10.70 -15.22 2.16
CA ARG A 93 -10.64 -15.29 3.63
C ARG A 93 -11.52 -16.38 4.23
N ASP A 94 -12.53 -16.89 3.50
CA ASP A 94 -13.49 -17.84 4.04
C ASP A 94 -13.05 -19.30 3.91
N ASP A 95 -12.26 -19.63 2.88
CA ASP A 95 -11.84 -21.01 2.61
C ASP A 95 -10.35 -21.20 2.34
N GLY A 96 -9.60 -20.10 2.29
CA GLY A 96 -8.18 -20.14 1.91
C GLY A 96 -7.95 -20.44 0.42
N LYS A 97 -8.97 -20.22 -0.42
CA LYS A 97 -8.92 -20.40 -1.88
C LYS A 97 -9.51 -19.19 -2.60
N THR A 98 -10.80 -19.22 -2.94
CA THR A 98 -11.48 -18.16 -3.72
C THR A 98 -12.73 -17.60 -3.03
N SER A 99 -13.13 -18.17 -1.88
CA SER A 99 -14.35 -17.75 -1.19
C SER A 99 -14.11 -16.58 -0.25
N GLY A 100 -14.98 -15.59 -0.31
CA GLY A 100 -14.91 -14.36 0.49
C GLY A 100 -13.96 -13.33 -0.12
N GLU A 101 -13.68 -12.29 0.65
CA GLU A 101 -12.78 -11.23 0.24
C GLU A 101 -11.32 -11.68 0.23
N ILE A 102 -10.54 -11.15 -0.71
CA ILE A 102 -9.13 -11.43 -0.91
C ILE A 102 -8.33 -10.16 -0.61
N MET A 103 -7.35 -10.27 0.26
CA MET A 103 -6.33 -9.23 0.44
C MET A 103 -5.28 -9.42 -0.66
N MET A 104 -5.64 -8.95 -1.89
CA MET A 104 -4.82 -9.17 -3.08
C MET A 104 -3.59 -8.25 -3.07
N ILE A 105 -2.45 -8.79 -3.48
CA ILE A 105 -1.24 -8.03 -3.83
C ILE A 105 -1.03 -8.17 -5.33
N PHE A 106 -1.30 -7.09 -6.07
CA PHE A 106 -0.96 -7.00 -7.50
C PHE A 106 0.44 -6.43 -7.67
N TYR A 107 1.17 -6.92 -8.65
CA TYR A 107 2.50 -6.41 -9.00
C TYR A 107 2.67 -6.35 -10.53
N ASN A 108 3.40 -5.33 -11.00
CA ASN A 108 3.72 -5.18 -12.41
C ASN A 108 4.82 -6.17 -12.80
N THR A 109 4.47 -7.20 -13.56
CA THR A 109 5.36 -8.31 -13.93
C THR A 109 6.56 -7.90 -14.78
N LYS A 110 6.51 -6.72 -15.41
CA LYS A 110 7.64 -6.16 -16.18
C LYS A 110 8.69 -5.51 -15.29
N LYS A 111 8.30 -5.09 -14.07
CA LYS A 111 9.18 -4.35 -13.14
C LYS A 111 9.55 -5.15 -11.91
N VAL A 112 8.64 -6.00 -11.45
CA VAL A 112 8.75 -6.73 -10.18
C VAL A 112 8.60 -8.23 -10.46
N GLU A 113 9.36 -9.04 -9.75
CA GLU A 113 9.30 -10.49 -9.74
C GLU A 113 8.81 -10.98 -8.39
N LEU A 114 7.88 -11.93 -8.37
CA LEU A 114 7.41 -12.60 -7.18
C LEU A 114 8.33 -13.77 -6.85
N GLU A 115 8.86 -13.83 -5.63
CA GLU A 115 9.70 -14.94 -5.17
C GLU A 115 8.95 -15.89 -4.22
N LYS A 116 8.22 -15.32 -3.26
CA LYS A 116 7.43 -16.09 -2.28
C LYS A 116 6.21 -15.29 -1.87
N TRP A 117 5.18 -15.98 -1.40
CA TRP A 117 4.02 -15.35 -0.79
C TRP A 117 3.29 -16.30 0.15
N GLY A 118 2.40 -15.76 0.95
CA GLY A 118 1.49 -16.49 1.79
C GLY A 118 0.40 -15.60 2.38
N THR A 119 -0.61 -16.24 2.95
CA THR A 119 -1.69 -15.56 3.67
C THR A 119 -1.86 -16.20 5.03
N PHE A 120 -2.15 -15.41 6.04
CA PHE A 120 -2.52 -15.89 7.37
C PHE A 120 -3.75 -15.12 7.88
N TRP A 121 -4.50 -15.77 8.77
CA TRP A 121 -5.69 -15.19 9.38
C TRP A 121 -5.32 -14.38 10.61
N LEU A 122 -5.98 -13.24 10.77
CA LEU A 122 -5.83 -12.40 11.97
C LEU A 122 -6.68 -12.97 13.09
N SER A 123 -6.17 -14.01 13.72
CA SER A 123 -6.85 -14.79 14.75
C SER A 123 -5.85 -15.51 15.65
N GLU A 124 -6.35 -16.17 16.67
CA GLU A 124 -5.58 -17.06 17.56
C GLU A 124 -5.12 -18.35 16.85
N THR A 125 -5.68 -18.66 15.67
CA THR A 125 -5.31 -19.79 14.82
C THR A 125 -4.97 -19.33 13.40
N PRO A 126 -3.85 -18.63 13.21
CA PRO A 126 -3.59 -17.87 11.99
C PRO A 126 -3.32 -18.71 10.73
N ASP A 127 -3.11 -20.00 10.86
CA ASP A 127 -2.74 -20.87 9.73
C ASP A 127 -3.96 -21.56 9.08
N VAL A 128 -5.17 -21.29 9.59
CA VAL A 128 -6.44 -21.82 9.06
C VAL A 128 -7.54 -20.74 9.04
N PRO A 129 -8.53 -20.86 8.11
CA PRO A 129 -9.66 -19.95 8.08
C PRO A 129 -10.40 -19.86 9.42
N SER A 130 -10.27 -18.74 10.11
CA SER A 130 -10.81 -18.56 11.46
C SER A 130 -11.23 -17.12 11.73
N PHE A 131 -12.15 -16.94 12.68
CA PHE A 131 -12.46 -15.64 13.26
C PHE A 131 -11.47 -15.35 14.38
N GLY A 132 -11.01 -14.13 14.48
CA GLY A 132 -10.13 -13.68 15.56
C GLY A 132 -10.88 -12.87 16.60
N TRP A 133 -10.69 -13.21 17.86
CA TRP A 133 -11.20 -12.44 19.02
C TRP A 133 -12.69 -12.08 18.88
N ASP A 134 -12.99 -10.77 18.84
CA ASP A 134 -14.34 -10.20 18.70
C ASP A 134 -14.66 -9.75 17.27
N ALA A 135 -13.91 -10.23 16.27
CA ALA A 135 -14.07 -9.83 14.88
C ALA A 135 -15.46 -10.13 14.32
N ALA A 136 -16.02 -9.18 13.59
CA ALA A 136 -17.27 -9.36 12.85
C ALA A 136 -17.09 -10.24 11.60
N CYS A 137 -15.89 -10.28 11.04
CA CYS A 137 -15.55 -11.04 9.85
C CYS A 137 -14.21 -11.76 10.04
N ARG A 138 -13.96 -12.82 9.26
CA ARG A 138 -12.59 -13.32 9.11
C ARG A 138 -11.72 -12.23 8.47
N ARG A 139 -10.54 -12.00 9.04
CA ARG A 139 -9.57 -11.04 8.50
C ARG A 139 -8.26 -11.75 8.21
N THR A 140 -7.59 -11.30 7.17
CA THR A 140 -6.34 -11.90 6.71
C THR A 140 -5.29 -10.84 6.45
N ALA A 141 -4.03 -11.26 6.48
CA ALA A 141 -2.91 -10.52 5.91
C ALA A 141 -2.23 -11.41 4.87
N THR A 142 -2.11 -10.90 3.64
CA THR A 142 -1.31 -11.51 2.57
C THR A 142 0.05 -10.84 2.53
N TRP A 143 1.12 -11.63 2.42
CA TRP A 143 2.48 -11.13 2.28
C TRP A 143 3.16 -11.70 1.05
N ALA A 144 4.10 -10.94 0.50
CA ALA A 144 4.92 -11.36 -0.63
C ALA A 144 6.36 -10.89 -0.45
N LEU A 145 7.31 -11.75 -0.80
CA LEU A 145 8.71 -11.40 -1.08
C LEU A 145 8.82 -11.11 -2.58
N LEU A 146 9.28 -9.94 -2.90
CA LEU A 146 9.32 -9.38 -4.24
C LEU A 146 10.71 -8.85 -4.56
N LYS A 147 11.06 -8.83 -5.85
CA LYS A 147 12.35 -8.39 -6.33
C LYS A 147 12.22 -7.43 -7.49
N MET A 148 12.90 -6.30 -7.41
CA MET A 148 12.99 -5.36 -8.51
C MET A 148 13.81 -5.97 -9.65
N ARG A 149 13.22 -6.14 -10.84
CA ARG A 149 13.91 -6.75 -12.00
C ARG A 149 15.14 -5.96 -12.44
N LYS A 150 15.11 -4.63 -12.31
CA LYS A 150 16.18 -3.75 -12.75
C LYS A 150 17.42 -3.81 -11.84
N SER A 151 17.24 -3.74 -10.55
CA SER A 151 18.34 -3.65 -9.57
C SER A 151 18.64 -4.96 -8.85
N GLY A 152 17.69 -5.89 -8.83
CA GLY A 152 17.75 -7.08 -8.01
C GLY A 152 17.46 -6.84 -6.53
N LYS A 153 17.05 -5.63 -6.13
CA LYS A 153 16.69 -5.33 -4.74
C LYS A 153 15.44 -6.09 -4.34
N GLU A 154 15.49 -6.73 -3.19
CA GLU A 154 14.39 -7.50 -2.61
C GLU A 154 13.69 -6.68 -1.54
N PHE A 155 12.38 -6.87 -1.42
CA PHE A 155 11.56 -6.21 -0.40
C PHE A 155 10.33 -7.06 -0.09
N TYR A 156 9.80 -6.88 1.12
CA TYR A 156 8.54 -7.50 1.51
C TYR A 156 7.37 -6.53 1.37
N TYR A 157 6.24 -7.07 1.00
CA TYR A 157 4.98 -6.37 0.96
C TYR A 157 3.93 -7.14 1.74
N VAL A 158 3.17 -6.46 2.58
CA VAL A 158 2.03 -7.01 3.32
C VAL A 158 0.80 -6.18 3.02
N ASN A 159 -0.33 -6.85 2.79
CA ASN A 159 -1.63 -6.20 2.58
C ASN A 159 -2.66 -6.80 3.52
N THR A 160 -3.45 -5.94 4.18
CA THR A 160 -4.46 -6.37 5.16
C THR A 160 -5.71 -5.50 5.11
N HIS A 161 -6.78 -5.99 5.76
CA HIS A 161 -7.97 -5.22 6.09
C HIS A 161 -8.37 -5.60 7.52
N LEU A 162 -8.18 -4.68 8.47
CA LEU A 162 -8.50 -4.93 9.87
C LEU A 162 -10.01 -4.97 10.09
N ASP A 163 -10.44 -5.49 11.24
CA ASP A 163 -11.88 -5.54 11.53
C ASP A 163 -12.44 -4.12 11.73
N HIS A 164 -13.72 -3.94 11.41
CA HIS A 164 -14.39 -2.65 11.43
C HIS A 164 -15.29 -2.45 12.64
N ILE A 165 -15.41 -3.47 13.50
CA ILE A 165 -16.26 -3.46 14.71
C ILE A 165 -15.47 -3.90 15.94
N GLY A 166 -14.74 -5.03 15.85
CA GLY A 166 -14.07 -5.67 16.96
C GLY A 166 -12.78 -4.94 17.36
N ARG A 167 -12.80 -4.14 18.40
CA ARG A 167 -11.61 -3.40 18.88
C ARG A 167 -10.46 -4.31 19.34
N VAL A 168 -10.80 -5.46 19.93
CA VAL A 168 -9.78 -6.46 20.31
C VAL A 168 -9.17 -7.08 19.07
N ALA A 169 -10.00 -7.37 18.04
CA ALA A 169 -9.56 -7.92 16.76
C ALA A 169 -8.70 -6.92 15.96
N GLU A 170 -9.04 -5.63 15.91
CA GLU A 170 -8.22 -4.59 15.31
C GLU A 170 -6.82 -4.55 15.95
N LYS A 171 -6.78 -4.40 17.30
CA LYS A 171 -5.54 -4.31 18.05
C LYS A 171 -4.68 -5.56 17.92
N ASN A 172 -5.28 -6.72 18.17
CA ASN A 172 -4.54 -7.97 18.19
C ASN A 172 -4.19 -8.44 16.76
N GLY A 173 -5.04 -8.13 15.77
CA GLY A 173 -4.76 -8.39 14.37
C GLY A 173 -3.54 -7.62 13.89
N LEU A 174 -3.48 -6.31 14.15
CA LEU A 174 -2.30 -5.52 13.82
C LEU A 174 -1.06 -5.96 14.61
N LYS A 175 -1.23 -6.25 15.91
CA LYS A 175 -0.13 -6.80 16.71
C LYS A 175 0.39 -8.12 16.14
N LEU A 176 -0.48 -9.03 15.71
CA LEU A 176 -0.09 -10.29 15.10
C LEU A 176 0.73 -10.07 13.81
N ILE A 177 0.35 -9.08 12.99
CA ILE A 177 1.15 -8.69 11.81
C ILE A 177 2.53 -8.23 12.26
N VAL A 178 2.61 -7.31 13.23
CA VAL A 178 3.88 -6.80 13.79
C VAL A 178 4.75 -7.93 14.33
N ASP A 179 4.18 -8.81 15.15
CA ASP A 179 4.89 -9.94 15.75
C ASP A 179 5.41 -10.96 14.69
N ARG A 180 4.74 -11.05 13.54
CA ARG A 180 5.15 -11.95 12.45
C ARG A 180 6.16 -11.34 11.48
N ILE A 181 6.39 -10.03 11.52
CA ILE A 181 7.34 -9.35 10.61
C ILE A 181 8.72 -10.01 10.65
N ASP A 182 9.28 -10.27 11.82
CA ASP A 182 10.60 -10.88 11.96
C ASP A 182 10.66 -12.30 11.37
N SER A 183 9.56 -13.07 11.50
CA SER A 183 9.49 -14.42 10.95
C SER A 183 9.24 -14.43 9.43
N ILE A 184 8.50 -13.45 8.92
CA ILE A 184 8.26 -13.27 7.48
C ILE A 184 9.51 -12.73 6.79
N ASN A 185 10.18 -11.76 7.41
CA ASN A 185 11.33 -11.02 6.87
C ASN A 185 12.61 -11.23 7.73
N PRO A 186 13.11 -12.46 7.85
CA PRO A 186 14.29 -12.74 8.68
C PRO A 186 15.58 -12.11 8.15
N GLN A 187 15.59 -11.67 6.89
CA GLN A 187 16.72 -11.00 6.24
C GLN A 187 16.77 -9.51 6.55
N GLY A 188 15.68 -8.92 7.08
CA GLY A 188 15.59 -7.48 7.33
C GLY A 188 15.55 -6.65 6.04
N PHE A 189 14.98 -7.18 4.96
CA PHE A 189 14.79 -6.43 3.72
C PHE A 189 13.81 -5.26 3.94
N PRO A 190 13.84 -4.23 3.09
CA PRO A 190 12.82 -3.19 3.10
C PRO A 190 11.42 -3.78 3.08
N MET A 191 10.49 -3.18 3.80
CA MET A 191 9.14 -3.71 3.98
C MET A 191 8.08 -2.63 3.83
N ILE A 192 6.95 -3.00 3.23
CA ILE A 192 5.77 -2.17 3.05
C ILE A 192 4.57 -2.90 3.67
N LEU A 193 3.75 -2.16 4.39
CA LEU A 193 2.46 -2.64 4.88
C LEU A 193 1.36 -1.68 4.42
N THR A 194 0.40 -2.21 3.67
CA THR A 194 -0.77 -1.47 3.21
C THR A 194 -2.06 -2.06 3.74
N GLY A 195 -3.10 -1.25 3.77
CA GLY A 195 -4.42 -1.75 4.09
C GLY A 195 -5.42 -0.68 4.46
N ASP A 196 -6.67 -1.11 4.51
CA ASP A 196 -7.72 -0.45 5.26
C ASP A 196 -7.64 -0.94 6.71
N PHE A 197 -7.24 -0.07 7.61
CA PHE A 197 -7.06 -0.45 9.00
C PHE A 197 -8.29 -0.22 9.86
N ASN A 198 -9.31 0.46 9.32
CA ASN A 198 -10.53 0.82 10.08
C ASN A 198 -10.25 1.55 11.39
N VAL A 199 -9.11 2.21 11.52
CA VAL A 199 -8.71 3.04 12.68
C VAL A 199 -8.21 4.40 12.21
N LEU A 200 -8.37 5.42 13.04
CA LEU A 200 -7.90 6.77 12.75
C LEU A 200 -6.39 6.92 13.03
N PRO A 201 -5.71 7.92 12.43
CA PRO A 201 -4.27 8.09 12.57
C PRO A 201 -3.76 8.28 14.02
N GLN A 202 -4.61 8.78 14.91
CA GLN A 202 -4.29 8.99 16.34
C GLN A 202 -4.62 7.78 17.22
N ASP A 203 -5.15 6.69 16.65
CA ASP A 203 -5.57 5.52 17.43
C ASP A 203 -4.37 4.81 18.05
N VAL A 204 -4.54 4.41 19.32
CA VAL A 204 -3.51 3.68 20.06
C VAL A 204 -3.16 2.31 19.46
N VAL A 205 -4.04 1.74 18.64
CA VAL A 205 -3.81 0.51 17.87
C VAL A 205 -2.54 0.62 17.01
N LEU A 206 -2.23 1.82 16.50
CA LEU A 206 -1.07 2.07 15.64
C LEU A 206 0.26 2.24 16.41
N ASN A 207 0.23 2.32 17.76
CA ASN A 207 1.41 2.67 18.54
C ASN A 207 2.59 1.71 18.37
N ASP A 208 2.34 0.40 18.28
CA ASP A 208 3.42 -0.57 18.12
C ASP A 208 3.96 -0.58 16.69
N LEU A 209 3.10 -0.43 15.69
CA LEU A 209 3.49 -0.28 14.30
C LEU A 209 4.35 0.98 14.09
N ASN A 210 3.95 2.12 14.67
CA ASN A 210 4.67 3.39 14.59
C ASN A 210 6.10 3.35 15.19
N LYS A 211 6.43 2.33 15.99
CA LYS A 211 7.79 2.14 16.53
C LYS A 211 8.74 1.50 15.53
N ILE A 212 8.21 0.73 14.56
CA ILE A 212 9.01 -0.10 13.65
C ILE A 212 8.86 0.28 12.18
N MET A 213 7.77 0.96 11.81
CA MET A 213 7.51 1.43 10.45
C MET A 213 7.07 2.89 10.45
N SER A 214 7.34 3.58 9.36
CA SER A 214 6.95 4.97 9.12
C SER A 214 5.66 5.02 8.29
N SER A 215 4.71 5.87 8.67
CA SER A 215 3.56 6.20 7.83
C SER A 215 3.99 7.06 6.64
N ALA A 216 3.73 6.61 5.42
CA ALA A 216 4.06 7.37 4.22
C ALA A 216 3.38 8.75 4.20
N ARG A 217 2.11 8.83 4.62
CA ARG A 217 1.39 10.12 4.74
C ARG A 217 2.07 11.10 5.69
N ALA A 218 2.59 10.60 6.81
CA ALA A 218 3.19 11.44 7.85
C ALA A 218 4.63 11.87 7.53
N THR A 219 5.35 11.11 6.72
CA THR A 219 6.80 11.29 6.49
C THR A 219 7.17 11.69 5.06
N ALA A 220 6.21 11.72 4.13
CA ALA A 220 6.48 12.11 2.76
C ALA A 220 6.93 13.56 2.65
N ASP A 221 7.90 13.84 1.75
CA ASP A 221 8.35 15.20 1.43
C ASP A 221 7.18 16.04 0.88
N THR A 222 6.27 15.41 0.13
CA THR A 222 5.03 16.01 -0.35
C THR A 222 3.85 15.10 0.01
N THR A 223 2.86 15.65 0.72
CA THR A 223 1.67 14.91 1.17
C THR A 223 0.42 15.78 1.06
N ASP A 224 -0.75 15.17 1.17
CA ASP A 224 -2.05 15.87 1.28
C ASP A 224 -2.79 15.44 2.55
N SER A 225 -3.84 16.19 2.91
CA SER A 225 -4.71 15.92 4.05
C SER A 225 -6.06 15.32 3.66
N THR A 226 -6.27 14.96 2.39
CA THR A 226 -7.54 14.44 1.90
C THR A 226 -7.85 13.09 2.57
N PRO A 227 -9.05 12.92 3.15
CA PRO A 227 -9.47 11.64 3.72
C PRO A 227 -9.50 10.53 2.68
N SER A 228 -9.25 9.30 3.09
CA SER A 228 -9.29 8.17 2.17
C SER A 228 -10.70 7.60 1.98
N PHE A 229 -11.56 7.62 3.01
CA PHE A 229 -12.96 7.19 2.90
C PHE A 229 -13.85 8.32 2.40
N ASN A 230 -14.58 8.10 1.30
CA ASN A 230 -15.42 9.10 0.62
C ASN A 230 -16.92 8.77 0.60
N ALA A 231 -17.32 7.54 0.97
CA ALA A 231 -18.71 7.07 0.99
C ALA A 231 -19.48 7.31 -0.32
N PHE A 232 -18.82 7.25 -1.47
CA PHE A 232 -19.37 7.60 -2.78
C PHE A 232 -19.91 9.05 -2.85
N GLY A 233 -19.26 9.98 -2.17
CA GLY A 233 -19.67 11.39 -2.11
C GLY A 233 -20.95 11.65 -1.29
N LYS A 234 -21.46 10.65 -0.56
CA LYS A 234 -22.63 10.84 0.28
C LYS A 234 -22.24 11.60 1.55
N PRO A 235 -23.03 12.59 1.97
CA PRO A 235 -22.77 13.28 3.22
C PRO A 235 -22.99 12.30 4.39
N LEU A 236 -21.93 12.02 5.10
CA LEU A 236 -21.98 11.26 6.35
C LEU A 236 -22.07 12.25 7.51
N LYS A 237 -23.01 12.05 8.41
CA LYS A 237 -23.11 12.85 9.64
C LYS A 237 -22.27 12.26 10.77
N GLN A 238 -22.20 10.95 10.82
CA GLN A 238 -21.45 10.20 11.84
C GLN A 238 -20.95 8.89 11.25
N ALA A 239 -19.78 8.47 11.66
CA ALA A 239 -19.28 7.12 11.43
C ALA A 239 -18.89 6.50 12.76
N ALA A 240 -19.11 5.21 12.92
CA ALA A 240 -18.53 4.42 14.00
C ALA A 240 -17.24 3.82 13.47
N ILE A 241 -16.13 4.10 14.15
CA ILE A 241 -14.82 3.48 13.89
C ILE A 241 -14.45 2.78 15.19
N GLY A 242 -14.61 1.46 15.21
CA GLY A 242 -14.57 0.69 16.44
C GLY A 242 -15.60 1.21 17.43
N ASP A 243 -15.16 1.58 18.62
CA ASP A 243 -15.99 2.16 19.68
C ASP A 243 -16.05 3.70 19.65
N GLN A 244 -15.39 4.33 18.68
CA GLN A 244 -15.38 5.78 18.56
C GLN A 244 -16.49 6.26 17.62
N PHE A 245 -17.34 7.14 18.12
CA PHE A 245 -18.24 7.92 17.27
C PHE A 245 -17.47 9.14 16.74
N VAL A 246 -17.23 9.15 15.44
CA VAL A 246 -16.61 10.28 14.76
C VAL A 246 -17.72 11.15 14.20
N ASP A 247 -17.83 12.38 14.71
CA ASP A 247 -18.70 13.39 14.11
C ASP A 247 -18.02 13.95 12.84
N LEU A 248 -18.49 13.47 11.71
CA LEU A 248 -17.94 13.85 10.40
C LEU A 248 -18.28 15.30 10.00
N ALA A 249 -19.17 15.96 10.74
CA ALA A 249 -19.42 17.40 10.57
C ALA A 249 -18.28 18.27 11.15
N THR A 250 -17.45 17.69 12.03
CA THR A 250 -16.33 18.35 12.71
C THR A 250 -14.96 17.83 12.31
N THR A 251 -14.91 16.80 11.47
CA THR A 251 -13.67 16.22 10.96
C THR A 251 -13.63 16.33 9.44
N ASP A 252 -12.44 16.50 8.87
CA ASP A 252 -12.22 16.50 7.42
C ASP A 252 -12.42 15.11 6.77
N GLY A 253 -13.25 14.23 7.39
CA GLY A 253 -13.54 12.87 6.96
C GLY A 253 -12.65 11.81 7.61
N LEU A 254 -12.69 10.59 7.07
CA LEU A 254 -12.01 9.44 7.63
C LEU A 254 -10.76 9.08 6.83
N THR A 255 -9.61 9.10 7.49
CA THR A 255 -8.35 8.54 6.96
C THR A 255 -8.14 7.20 7.62
N ILE A 256 -8.44 6.12 6.92
CA ILE A 256 -8.38 4.74 7.42
C ILE A 256 -7.57 3.80 6.53
N ASP A 257 -7.15 4.29 5.34
CA ASP A 257 -6.28 3.57 4.43
C ASP A 257 -4.84 4.05 4.58
N TYR A 258 -3.91 3.08 4.65
CA TYR A 258 -2.52 3.34 5.02
C TYR A 258 -1.53 2.70 4.05
N ILE A 259 -0.37 3.37 3.95
CA ILE A 259 0.88 2.83 3.44
C ILE A 259 1.93 3.10 4.52
N TYR A 260 2.42 2.03 5.15
CA TYR A 260 3.56 2.05 6.05
C TYR A 260 4.78 1.45 5.37
N TYR A 261 5.97 1.91 5.73
CA TYR A 261 7.23 1.41 5.17
C TYR A 261 8.36 1.40 6.20
N SER A 262 9.34 0.52 5.99
CA SER A 262 10.61 0.48 6.71
C SER A 262 11.73 0.02 5.78
N GLY A 263 12.98 0.41 6.08
CA GLY A 263 14.15 0.02 5.28
C GLY A 263 14.30 0.75 3.93
N PHE A 264 13.38 1.61 3.55
CA PHE A 264 13.52 2.54 2.42
C PHE A 264 14.21 3.83 2.89
N SER A 265 14.93 4.51 1.99
CA SER A 265 15.69 5.70 2.34
C SER A 265 14.78 6.90 2.64
N LYS A 266 13.67 7.05 1.91
CA LYS A 266 12.64 8.08 2.12
C LYS A 266 11.36 7.81 1.35
N CYS A 267 10.34 8.64 1.60
CA CYS A 267 9.09 8.73 0.84
C CYS A 267 9.00 10.13 0.18
N PRO A 268 9.37 10.30 -1.09
CA PRO A 268 9.26 11.59 -1.76
C PRO A 268 7.84 12.12 -1.85
N LYS A 269 6.87 11.23 -2.03
CA LYS A 269 5.49 11.64 -2.28
C LYS A 269 4.49 10.64 -1.69
N PHE A 270 3.46 11.20 -1.08
CA PHE A 270 2.20 10.52 -0.75
C PHE A 270 1.04 11.34 -1.29
N ARG A 271 -0.02 10.69 -1.75
CA ARG A 271 -1.28 11.38 -2.07
C ARG A 271 -2.50 10.47 -2.02
N THR A 272 -3.65 11.07 -1.77
CA THR A 272 -4.97 10.49 -1.96
C THR A 272 -5.43 10.78 -3.39
N VAL A 273 -5.86 9.75 -4.12
CA VAL A 273 -6.24 9.81 -5.53
C VAL A 273 -7.72 10.15 -5.64
N THR A 274 -8.03 11.43 -5.87
CA THR A 274 -9.41 11.95 -5.93
C THR A 274 -9.92 12.15 -7.34
N GLU A 275 -9.11 11.88 -8.35
CA GLU A 275 -9.48 12.00 -9.76
C GLU A 275 -10.57 10.99 -10.14
N SER A 276 -11.47 11.38 -11.02
CA SER A 276 -12.37 10.44 -11.70
C SER A 276 -11.64 9.68 -12.81
N PHE A 277 -12.06 8.44 -13.02
CA PHE A 277 -11.56 7.58 -14.09
C PHE A 277 -12.71 7.13 -14.95
N ALA A 278 -12.55 7.14 -16.29
CA ALA A 278 -13.60 6.78 -17.25
C ALA A 278 -14.96 7.46 -16.94
N ASP A 279 -14.91 8.74 -16.59
CA ASP A 279 -16.08 9.57 -16.21
C ASP A 279 -16.86 9.06 -14.98
N VAL A 280 -16.31 8.12 -14.22
CA VAL A 280 -16.89 7.65 -12.95
C VAL A 280 -16.28 8.46 -11.80
N PRO A 281 -17.09 9.25 -11.06
CA PRO A 281 -16.57 10.14 -10.02
C PRO A 281 -16.01 9.39 -8.80
N TYR A 282 -16.56 8.22 -8.48
CA TYR A 282 -16.12 7.39 -7.36
C TYR A 282 -15.98 5.95 -7.80
N ILE A 283 -14.74 5.48 -7.92
CA ILE A 283 -14.43 4.09 -8.28
C ILE A 283 -14.60 3.12 -7.11
N SER A 284 -14.72 3.64 -5.90
CA SER A 284 -14.99 2.96 -4.63
C SER A 284 -15.53 3.98 -3.63
N ASP A 285 -16.05 3.52 -2.49
CA ASP A 285 -16.33 4.37 -1.32
C ASP A 285 -15.05 4.78 -0.55
N HIS A 286 -13.90 4.29 -1.01
CA HIS A 286 -12.57 4.76 -0.64
C HIS A 286 -11.86 5.36 -1.85
N TYR A 287 -11.04 6.37 -1.62
CA TYR A 287 -10.05 6.82 -2.58
C TYR A 287 -8.81 5.94 -2.49
N PRO A 288 -8.19 5.54 -3.61
CA PRO A 288 -6.87 4.93 -3.56
C PRO A 288 -5.87 5.90 -2.91
N VAL A 289 -4.94 5.38 -2.12
CA VAL A 289 -3.80 6.15 -1.61
C VAL A 289 -2.52 5.64 -2.26
N THR A 290 -1.60 6.56 -2.58
CA THR A 290 -0.35 6.24 -3.27
C THR A 290 0.85 6.78 -2.53
N ALA A 291 1.97 6.07 -2.62
CA ALA A 291 3.26 6.54 -2.16
C ALA A 291 4.35 6.21 -3.18
N THR A 292 5.34 7.10 -3.32
CA THR A 292 6.61 6.81 -3.97
C THR A 292 7.64 6.58 -2.87
N LEU A 293 8.33 5.44 -2.90
CA LEU A 293 9.38 5.08 -1.95
C LEU A 293 10.71 4.97 -2.69
N GLU A 294 11.79 5.47 -2.09
CA GLU A 294 13.16 5.33 -2.61
C GLU A 294 13.92 4.27 -1.80
N PHE A 295 14.61 3.36 -2.52
CA PHE A 295 15.48 2.35 -1.92
C PHE A 295 16.79 2.92 -1.39
#